data_3e0ec37e81d507e38a9d5ee553040245
#
_entry.id   3e0ec37e81d507e38a9d5ee553040245
#
_cell.length_a   1.000
_cell.length_b   1.000
_cell.length_c   1.000
_cell.angle_alpha   90.00
_cell.angle_beta   90.00
_cell.angle_gamma   90.00
#
_symmetry.space_group_name_H-M   'P 1'
#
loop_
_entity.id
_entity.type
_entity.pdbx_description
1 polymer ?
#
loop_
_entity_poly.entity_id
_entity_poly.type
_entity_poly.pdbx_seq_one_letter_code
_entity_poly.pdbx_strand_id
1 'polypeptide(L)'
;MGNLTQGPLAQPPSSARAVRVPAGEDRLGVQRGLGITSMTYKVSTQETSGGLFILEQRNRENGGPARHLHYEQDEWFYALEGEFIVEVGQDRMTLKPGDSVLAPRKVPHVWAYVGGPVAGRLLVAFTPAGKMEAFFDEIMKANAMPPQDPALWRAYGMELLGPPLAV
;
A
#
# COMPACT_ATOMS: atom_id res chain seq x y z
N MET A 1 -32.83 -14.47 -25.55
CA MET A 1 -31.90 -15.05 -24.57
C MET A 1 -30.60 -15.32 -25.28
N GLY A 2 -29.63 -14.41 -25.14
CA GLY A 2 -28.32 -14.53 -25.79
C GLY A 2 -27.39 -15.40 -24.97
N ASN A 3 -26.95 -16.49 -25.54
CA ASN A 3 -25.92 -17.36 -24.96
C ASN A 3 -24.61 -16.62 -25.02
N LEU A 4 -24.10 -16.16 -23.85
CA LEU A 4 -22.74 -15.71 -23.70
C LEU A 4 -21.83 -16.95 -23.72
N THR A 5 -21.30 -17.28 -24.89
CA THR A 5 -20.21 -18.24 -25.02
C THR A 5 -18.97 -17.64 -24.33
N GLN A 6 -18.67 -18.12 -23.12
CA GLN A 6 -17.37 -17.86 -22.49
C GLN A 6 -16.31 -18.48 -23.40
N GLY A 7 -15.45 -17.63 -23.97
CA GLY A 7 -14.26 -18.08 -24.65
C GLY A 7 -13.36 -18.87 -23.68
N PRO A 8 -12.49 -19.77 -24.16
CA PRO A 8 -11.63 -20.55 -23.31
C PRO A 8 -10.77 -19.60 -22.46
N LEU A 9 -10.78 -19.81 -21.14
CA LEU A 9 -9.90 -19.13 -20.22
C LEU A 9 -8.46 -19.36 -20.68
N ALA A 10 -7.71 -18.29 -20.87
CA ALA A 10 -6.31 -18.38 -21.21
C ALA A 10 -5.61 -19.25 -20.16
N GLN A 11 -4.96 -20.32 -20.58
CA GLN A 11 -4.19 -21.18 -19.67
C GLN A 11 -3.02 -20.35 -19.12
N PRO A 12 -2.77 -20.40 -17.78
CA PRO A 12 -1.62 -19.75 -17.23
C PRO A 12 -0.33 -20.30 -17.87
N PRO A 13 0.73 -19.47 -18.01
CA PRO A 13 1.99 -19.94 -18.50
C PRO A 13 2.45 -21.15 -17.67
N SER A 14 3.01 -22.16 -18.31
CA SER A 14 3.39 -23.46 -17.69
C SER A 14 4.42 -23.33 -16.55
N SER A 15 4.99 -22.13 -16.35
CA SER A 15 5.94 -21.79 -15.29
C SER A 15 5.31 -21.07 -14.09
N ALA A 16 4.00 -20.71 -14.13
CA ALA A 16 3.34 -20.02 -13.03
C ALA A 16 3.24 -20.93 -11.80
N ARG A 17 3.83 -20.49 -10.69
CA ARG A 17 3.82 -21.24 -9.42
C ARG A 17 3.21 -20.37 -8.31
N ALA A 18 2.53 -21.04 -7.39
CA ALA A 18 2.10 -20.37 -6.15
C ALA A 18 3.34 -19.94 -5.35
N VAL A 19 3.29 -18.73 -4.82
CA VAL A 19 4.33 -18.18 -3.97
C VAL A 19 3.74 -17.98 -2.58
N ARG A 20 4.37 -18.60 -1.58
CA ARG A 20 4.05 -18.41 -0.17
C ARG A 20 5.08 -17.49 0.46
N VAL A 21 4.62 -16.45 1.14
CA VAL A 21 5.44 -15.58 2.00
C VAL A 21 5.01 -15.85 3.44
N PRO A 22 5.88 -16.40 4.30
CA PRO A 22 5.55 -16.64 5.70
C PRO A 22 5.22 -15.35 6.46
N ALA A 23 4.56 -15.49 7.61
CA ALA A 23 4.23 -14.35 8.46
C ALA A 23 5.52 -13.63 8.90
N GLY A 24 5.50 -12.29 8.79
CA GLY A 24 6.65 -11.44 9.15
C GLY A 24 7.79 -11.42 8.13
N GLU A 25 7.77 -12.27 7.11
CA GLU A 25 8.81 -12.32 6.09
C GLU A 25 8.48 -11.43 4.88
N ASP A 26 9.53 -11.06 4.17
CA ASP A 26 9.48 -10.28 2.93
C ASP A 26 9.60 -11.20 1.72
N ARG A 27 8.84 -10.90 0.65
CA ARG A 27 8.83 -11.68 -0.59
C ARG A 27 10.20 -11.80 -1.26
N LEU A 28 11.03 -10.78 -1.13
CA LEU A 28 12.37 -10.71 -1.71
C LEU A 28 13.48 -10.96 -0.69
N GLY A 29 13.13 -11.28 0.57
CA GLY A 29 14.10 -11.52 1.65
C GLY A 29 14.82 -10.24 2.12
N VAL A 30 14.28 -9.06 1.89
CA VAL A 30 14.90 -7.77 2.20
C VAL A 30 14.26 -7.18 3.45
N GLN A 31 15.09 -6.67 4.36
CA GLN A 31 14.59 -5.87 5.48
C GLN A 31 14.47 -4.40 5.05
N ARG A 32 13.27 -3.84 5.23
CA ARG A 32 12.95 -2.48 4.83
C ARG A 32 12.46 -1.68 6.02
N GLY A 33 13.02 -0.48 6.19
CA GLY A 33 12.60 0.50 7.19
C GLY A 33 12.29 1.84 6.55
N LEU A 34 11.34 2.54 7.14
CA LEU A 34 10.90 3.87 6.74
C LEU A 34 10.62 4.70 8.01
N GLY A 35 11.69 5.12 8.70
CA GLY A 35 11.58 5.87 9.94
C GLY A 35 10.83 5.11 11.02
N ILE A 36 9.61 5.55 11.34
CA ILE A 36 8.76 4.98 12.39
C ILE A 36 8.12 3.63 12.02
N THR A 37 8.33 3.15 10.81
CA THR A 37 7.70 1.95 10.28
C THR A 37 8.70 0.99 9.65
N SER A 38 8.34 -0.27 9.56
CA SER A 38 9.01 -1.26 8.73
C SER A 38 8.00 -1.87 7.75
N MET A 39 8.50 -2.33 6.60
CA MET A 39 7.67 -2.88 5.53
C MET A 39 8.17 -4.24 5.09
N THR A 40 7.23 -5.11 4.71
CA THR A 40 7.51 -6.38 4.03
C THR A 40 6.63 -6.48 2.80
N TYR A 41 7.23 -6.78 1.66
CA TYR A 41 6.48 -7.04 0.43
C TYR A 41 5.88 -8.43 0.48
N LYS A 42 4.61 -8.53 0.12
CA LYS A 42 3.86 -9.80 0.08
C LYS A 42 3.64 -10.27 -1.35
N VAL A 43 3.41 -9.34 -2.27
CA VAL A 43 3.30 -9.59 -3.71
C VAL A 43 4.10 -8.52 -4.43
N SER A 44 5.09 -8.93 -5.22
CA SER A 44 5.88 -8.02 -6.05
C SER A 44 5.16 -7.71 -7.38
N THR A 45 5.38 -6.53 -7.89
CA THR A 45 4.84 -6.05 -9.16
C THR A 45 5.13 -7.00 -10.32
N GLN A 46 6.32 -7.60 -10.35
CA GLN A 46 6.72 -8.54 -11.41
C GLN A 46 5.89 -9.83 -11.43
N GLU A 47 5.44 -10.30 -10.28
CA GLU A 47 4.69 -11.56 -10.15
C GLU A 47 3.30 -11.48 -10.77
N THR A 48 2.78 -10.26 -10.95
CA THR A 48 1.44 -9.99 -11.47
C THR A 48 1.46 -9.25 -12.80
N SER A 49 2.63 -9.16 -13.45
CA SER A 49 2.81 -8.37 -14.68
C SER A 49 2.32 -6.91 -14.53
N GLY A 50 2.57 -6.31 -13.36
CA GLY A 50 2.15 -4.94 -13.05
C GLY A 50 0.73 -4.78 -12.56
N GLY A 51 -0.02 -5.86 -12.40
CA GLY A 51 -1.44 -5.79 -12.00
C GLY A 51 -1.67 -5.51 -10.51
N LEU A 52 -0.73 -5.94 -9.65
CA LEU A 52 -0.90 -5.87 -8.20
C LEU A 52 0.45 -5.75 -7.51
N PHE A 53 0.50 -4.90 -6.50
CA PHE A 53 1.59 -4.84 -5.52
C PHE A 53 0.99 -4.83 -4.11
N ILE A 54 1.48 -5.69 -3.20
CA ILE A 54 0.99 -5.75 -1.82
C ILE A 54 2.17 -5.68 -0.87
N LEU A 55 2.05 -4.81 0.13
CA LEU A 55 2.95 -4.72 1.26
C LEU A 55 2.21 -4.81 2.60
N GLU A 56 2.90 -5.28 3.61
CA GLU A 56 2.50 -5.17 5.01
C GLU A 56 3.41 -4.15 5.69
N GLN A 57 2.79 -3.18 6.32
CA GLN A 57 3.46 -2.12 7.06
C GLN A 57 3.26 -2.32 8.55
N ARG A 58 4.34 -2.17 9.33
CA ARG A 58 4.32 -2.24 10.78
C ARG A 58 4.76 -0.91 11.37
N ASN A 59 3.85 -0.21 12.01
CA ASN A 59 4.06 1.08 12.65
C ASN A 59 4.40 0.88 14.13
N ARG A 60 5.52 1.46 14.57
CA ARG A 60 5.97 1.41 15.98
C ARG A 60 5.56 2.65 16.75
N GLU A 61 5.32 3.75 16.06
CA GLU A 61 4.95 5.05 16.60
C GLU A 61 3.75 5.60 15.83
N ASN A 62 3.02 6.53 16.45
CA ASN A 62 1.91 7.22 15.82
C ASN A 62 2.39 8.00 14.59
N GLY A 63 1.53 8.08 13.58
CA GLY A 63 1.83 8.80 12.34
C GLY A 63 1.57 7.98 11.08
N GLY A 64 1.83 8.60 9.95
CA GLY A 64 1.63 8.05 8.61
C GLY A 64 2.21 8.95 7.53
N PRO A 65 1.90 8.68 6.25
CA PRO A 65 2.39 9.45 5.12
C PRO A 65 1.74 10.83 5.04
N ALA A 66 2.31 11.71 4.22
CA ALA A 66 1.69 12.95 3.81
C ALA A 66 0.40 12.71 3.01
N ARG A 67 -0.53 13.69 3.02
CA ARG A 67 -1.75 13.65 2.21
C ARG A 67 -1.40 13.68 0.73
N HIS A 68 -1.93 12.73 -0.03
CA HIS A 68 -1.65 12.57 -1.45
C HIS A 68 -2.80 11.91 -2.20
N LEU A 69 -2.66 11.81 -3.51
CA LEU A 69 -3.47 10.95 -4.37
C LEU A 69 -2.58 10.20 -5.35
N HIS A 70 -3.09 9.10 -5.86
CA HIS A 70 -2.50 8.37 -6.98
C HIS A 70 -3.25 8.72 -8.27
N TYR A 71 -2.54 8.93 -9.37
CA TYR A 71 -3.18 9.22 -10.66
C TYR A 71 -3.84 7.99 -11.27
N GLU A 72 -3.20 6.82 -11.13
CA GLU A 72 -3.61 5.62 -11.86
C GLU A 72 -3.80 4.36 -11.00
N GLN A 73 -3.43 4.40 -9.72
CA GLN A 73 -3.59 3.28 -8.79
C GLN A 73 -4.76 3.50 -7.83
N ASP A 74 -5.57 2.48 -7.63
CA ASP A 74 -6.41 2.38 -6.45
C ASP A 74 -5.56 1.82 -5.31
N GLU A 75 -5.73 2.35 -4.10
CA GLU A 75 -5.03 1.89 -2.91
C GLU A 75 -6.03 1.33 -1.91
N TRP A 76 -5.81 0.10 -1.49
CA TRP A 76 -6.68 -0.57 -0.54
C TRP A 76 -5.94 -0.87 0.74
N PHE A 77 -6.60 -0.59 1.87
CA PHE A 77 -6.07 -0.77 3.20
C PHE A 77 -6.88 -1.83 3.95
N TYR A 78 -6.17 -2.66 4.73
CA TYR A 78 -6.78 -3.60 5.65
C TYR A 78 -6.02 -3.58 6.98
N ALA A 79 -6.70 -3.22 8.07
CA ALA A 79 -6.12 -3.19 9.40
C ALA A 79 -5.97 -4.61 9.96
N LEU A 80 -4.75 -5.03 10.22
CA LEU A 80 -4.44 -6.32 10.84
C LEU A 80 -4.35 -6.20 12.36
N GLU A 81 -3.67 -5.16 12.87
CA GLU A 81 -3.46 -4.89 14.29
C GLU A 81 -3.40 -3.37 14.54
N GLY A 82 -3.87 -2.94 15.72
CA GLY A 82 -3.90 -1.53 16.10
C GLY A 82 -5.04 -0.75 15.45
N GLU A 83 -5.07 0.57 15.70
CA GLU A 83 -6.10 1.46 15.17
C GLU A 83 -5.47 2.50 14.23
N PHE A 84 -6.18 2.80 13.14
CA PHE A 84 -5.75 3.76 12.13
C PHE A 84 -6.85 4.76 11.86
N ILE A 85 -6.51 6.05 11.79
CA ILE A 85 -7.40 7.05 11.20
C ILE A 85 -7.09 7.11 9.72
N VAL A 86 -8.13 7.06 8.88
CA VAL A 86 -8.01 7.18 7.43
C VAL A 86 -8.98 8.26 6.96
N GLU A 87 -8.51 9.13 6.09
CA GLU A 87 -9.35 10.09 5.36
C GLU A 87 -9.25 9.81 3.87
N VAL A 88 -10.40 9.69 3.21
CA VAL A 88 -10.52 9.50 1.75
C VAL A 88 -11.54 10.53 1.24
N GLY A 89 -11.08 11.50 0.45
CA GLY A 89 -11.88 12.63 0.07
C GLY A 89 -12.30 13.45 1.30
N GLN A 90 -13.61 13.48 1.58
CA GLN A 90 -14.17 14.16 2.75
C GLN A 90 -14.54 13.19 3.89
N ASP A 91 -14.45 11.90 3.65
CA ASP A 91 -14.78 10.90 4.64
C ASP A 91 -13.60 10.66 5.59
N ARG A 92 -13.86 10.69 6.90
CA ARG A 92 -12.90 10.36 7.95
C ARG A 92 -13.43 9.19 8.76
N MET A 93 -12.60 8.17 8.93
CA MET A 93 -12.97 6.94 9.60
C MET A 93 -11.82 6.40 10.47
N THR A 94 -12.18 5.61 11.45
CA THR A 94 -11.22 4.82 12.23
C THR A 94 -11.32 3.37 11.81
N LEU A 95 -10.21 2.78 11.38
CA LEU A 95 -10.10 1.36 11.09
C LEU A 95 -9.59 0.62 12.32
N LYS A 96 -10.29 -0.44 12.69
CA LYS A 96 -9.90 -1.43 13.71
C LYS A 96 -9.51 -2.74 13.04
N PRO A 97 -8.84 -3.66 13.76
CA PRO A 97 -8.50 -4.96 13.20
C PRO A 97 -9.69 -5.66 12.53
N GLY A 98 -9.52 -6.01 11.25
CA GLY A 98 -10.57 -6.58 10.40
C GLY A 98 -11.28 -5.58 9.48
N ASP A 99 -11.16 -4.28 9.72
CA ASP A 99 -11.73 -3.25 8.85
C ASP A 99 -10.87 -3.02 7.61
N SER A 100 -11.49 -2.61 6.52
CA SER A 100 -10.82 -2.22 5.28
C SER A 100 -11.45 -1.00 4.65
N VAL A 101 -10.67 -0.29 3.84
CA VAL A 101 -11.14 0.84 3.04
C VAL A 101 -10.41 0.90 1.70
N LEU A 102 -11.12 1.29 0.67
CA LEU A 102 -10.57 1.61 -0.65
C LEU A 102 -10.42 3.13 -0.78
N ALA A 103 -9.23 3.57 -1.12
CA ALA A 103 -8.96 4.91 -1.62
C ALA A 103 -8.88 4.85 -3.16
N PRO A 104 -9.92 5.27 -3.89
CA PRO A 104 -9.89 5.23 -5.34
C PRO A 104 -8.83 6.19 -5.90
N ARG A 105 -8.28 5.84 -7.06
CA ARG A 105 -7.37 6.74 -7.81
C ARG A 105 -7.97 8.13 -7.97
N LYS A 106 -7.11 9.15 -7.97
CA LYS A 106 -7.49 10.57 -8.08
C LYS A 106 -8.28 11.13 -6.90
N VAL A 107 -8.53 10.34 -5.87
CA VAL A 107 -9.17 10.81 -4.63
C VAL A 107 -8.08 11.06 -3.59
N PRO A 108 -7.98 12.30 -3.05
CA PRO A 108 -7.04 12.61 -1.97
C PRO A 108 -7.28 11.74 -0.76
N HIS A 109 -6.21 11.21 -0.20
CA HIS A 109 -6.27 10.42 1.02
C HIS A 109 -5.03 10.58 1.89
N VAL A 110 -5.19 10.23 3.14
CA VAL A 110 -4.13 10.22 4.16
C VAL A 110 -4.54 9.26 5.26
N TRP A 111 -3.58 8.64 5.90
CA TRP A 111 -3.84 7.78 7.04
C TRP A 111 -2.77 7.96 8.11
N ALA A 112 -3.09 7.58 9.34
CA ALA A 112 -2.14 7.52 10.44
C ALA A 112 -2.46 6.38 11.39
N TYR A 113 -1.44 5.71 11.88
CA TYR A 113 -1.54 4.85 13.06
C TYR A 113 -1.72 5.74 14.29
N VAL A 114 -2.69 5.40 15.14
CA VAL A 114 -3.04 6.22 16.31
C VAL A 114 -2.86 5.49 17.64
N GLY A 115 -2.22 4.35 17.62
CA GLY A 115 -1.90 3.59 18.81
C GLY A 115 -2.71 2.31 18.98
N GLY A 116 -2.44 1.67 20.11
CA GLY A 116 -3.02 0.39 20.50
C GLY A 116 -2.11 -0.34 21.47
N PRO A 117 -2.52 -1.51 21.97
CA PRO A 117 -1.70 -2.30 22.90
C PRO A 117 -0.48 -2.94 22.25
N VAL A 118 -0.44 -2.96 20.93
CA VAL A 118 0.64 -3.53 20.10
C VAL A 118 0.96 -2.59 18.96
N ALA A 119 2.09 -2.78 18.30
CA ALA A 119 2.43 -2.02 17.08
C ALA A 119 1.34 -2.18 16.02
N GLY A 120 1.00 -1.08 15.31
CA GLY A 120 0.02 -1.13 14.23
C GLY A 120 0.52 -1.97 13.05
N ARG A 121 -0.36 -2.79 12.46
CA ARG A 121 -0.09 -3.55 11.23
C ARG A 121 -1.18 -3.26 10.21
N LEU A 122 -0.77 -2.77 9.06
CA LEU A 122 -1.65 -2.41 7.95
C LEU A 122 -1.20 -3.15 6.68
N LEU A 123 -2.12 -3.86 6.06
CA LEU A 123 -1.91 -4.41 4.73
C LEU A 123 -2.34 -3.36 3.71
N VAL A 124 -1.48 -3.10 2.74
CA VAL A 124 -1.73 -2.10 1.68
C VAL A 124 -1.56 -2.76 0.32
N ALA A 125 -2.54 -2.60 -0.54
CA ALA A 125 -2.53 -3.11 -1.91
C ALA A 125 -2.74 -2.00 -2.93
N PHE A 126 -1.95 -2.02 -3.99
CA PHE A 126 -2.03 -1.09 -5.13
C PHE A 126 -2.44 -1.85 -6.39
N THR A 127 -3.48 -1.37 -7.07
CA THR A 127 -3.95 -1.99 -8.32
C THR A 127 -4.36 -0.93 -9.36
N PRO A 128 -3.77 -0.93 -10.56
CA PRO A 128 -2.53 -1.64 -10.91
C PRO A 128 -1.36 -1.23 -10.02
N ALA A 129 -0.29 -2.01 -9.99
CA ALA A 129 0.89 -1.72 -9.18
C ALA A 129 1.57 -0.38 -9.52
N GLY A 130 1.53 0.00 -10.79
CA GLY A 130 2.17 1.21 -11.28
C GLY A 130 3.67 1.26 -10.93
N LYS A 131 4.10 2.38 -10.40
CA LYS A 131 5.49 2.59 -9.94
C LYS A 131 5.64 2.49 -8.41
N MET A 132 4.65 1.92 -7.70
CA MET A 132 4.62 1.98 -6.24
C MET A 132 5.76 1.18 -5.59
N GLU A 133 6.07 -0.02 -6.09
CA GLU A 133 7.21 -0.79 -5.58
C GLU A 133 8.52 -0.01 -5.74
N ALA A 134 8.75 0.59 -6.91
CA ALA A 134 9.94 1.41 -7.16
C ALA A 134 9.98 2.68 -6.29
N PHE A 135 8.82 3.29 -5.99
CA PHE A 135 8.74 4.42 -5.07
C PHE A 135 9.17 4.01 -3.66
N PHE A 136 8.64 2.91 -3.14
CA PHE A 136 9.03 2.43 -1.82
C PHE A 136 10.51 2.04 -1.76
N ASP A 137 11.03 1.39 -2.79
CA ASP A 137 12.47 1.08 -2.86
C ASP A 137 13.34 2.35 -2.85
N GLU A 138 12.89 3.44 -3.50
CA GLU A 138 13.59 4.72 -3.50
C GLU A 138 13.58 5.38 -2.12
N ILE A 139 12.41 5.57 -1.52
CA ILE A 139 12.30 6.31 -0.25
C ILE A 139 12.89 5.56 0.94
N MET A 140 12.93 4.23 0.90
CA MET A 140 13.51 3.41 1.97
C MET A 140 15.04 3.41 2.02
N LYS A 141 15.72 3.89 0.98
CA LYS A 141 17.19 4.01 0.96
C LYS A 141 17.72 4.86 2.11
N ALA A 142 16.97 5.88 2.50
CA ALA A 142 17.35 6.78 3.61
C ALA A 142 16.95 6.26 5.01
N ASN A 143 16.11 5.22 5.08
CA ASN A 143 15.48 4.76 6.32
C ASN A 143 14.88 5.90 7.15
N ALA A 144 14.24 6.84 6.50
CA ALA A 144 13.58 8.00 7.08
C ALA A 144 12.20 8.19 6.44
N MET A 145 11.32 8.96 7.08
CA MET A 145 10.02 9.29 6.48
C MET A 145 10.22 9.94 5.10
N PRO A 146 9.32 9.69 4.13
CA PRO A 146 9.47 10.19 2.77
C PRO A 146 9.60 11.71 2.77
N PRO A 147 10.52 12.28 1.98
CA PRO A 147 10.60 13.71 1.82
C PRO A 147 9.30 14.23 1.19
N GLN A 148 8.82 15.38 1.69
CA GLN A 148 7.66 16.06 1.12
C GLN A 148 8.08 16.90 -0.10
N ASP A 149 8.68 16.22 -1.09
CA ASP A 149 9.11 16.79 -2.36
C ASP A 149 8.08 16.47 -3.45
N PRO A 150 7.30 17.46 -3.91
CA PRO A 150 6.29 17.23 -4.94
C PRO A 150 6.86 16.65 -6.25
N ALA A 151 8.10 16.97 -6.61
CA ALA A 151 8.71 16.46 -7.83
C ALA A 151 9.00 14.96 -7.72
N LEU A 152 9.49 14.50 -6.57
CA LEU A 152 9.68 13.08 -6.30
C LEU A 152 8.35 12.32 -6.40
N TRP A 153 7.30 12.79 -5.72
CA TRP A 153 6.01 12.11 -5.72
C TRP A 153 5.40 12.03 -7.12
N ARG A 154 5.46 13.12 -7.91
CA ARG A 154 4.97 13.13 -9.30
C ARG A 154 5.73 12.17 -10.21
N ALA A 155 7.04 12.00 -10.02
CA ALA A 155 7.85 11.05 -10.79
C ALA A 155 7.35 9.61 -10.68
N TYR A 156 6.68 9.29 -9.55
CA TYR A 156 6.11 7.98 -9.28
C TYR A 156 4.59 7.91 -9.43
N GLY A 157 3.97 8.93 -10.03
CA GLY A 157 2.55 8.91 -10.38
C GLY A 157 1.61 9.33 -9.25
N MET A 158 2.09 10.15 -8.32
CA MET A 158 1.33 10.68 -7.19
C MET A 158 1.33 12.21 -7.15
N GLU A 159 0.35 12.81 -6.51
CA GLU A 159 0.33 14.23 -6.18
C GLU A 159 0.37 14.41 -4.67
N LEU A 160 1.33 15.19 -4.20
CA LEU A 160 1.44 15.58 -2.79
C LEU A 160 0.49 16.76 -2.54
N LEU A 161 -0.42 16.63 -1.58
CA LEU A 161 -1.51 17.60 -1.34
C LEU A 161 -1.51 18.23 0.05
N GLY A 162 -0.71 17.75 0.96
CA GLY A 162 -0.63 18.32 2.30
C GLY A 162 0.22 17.49 3.26
N PRO A 163 0.32 17.94 4.53
CA PRO A 163 1.12 17.25 5.54
C PRO A 163 0.48 15.92 5.97
N PRO A 164 1.23 15.07 6.71
CA PRO A 164 0.67 13.96 7.47
C PRO A 164 -0.43 14.42 8.44
N LEU A 165 -1.29 13.48 8.86
CA LEU A 165 -2.23 13.74 9.96
C LEU A 165 -1.48 14.05 11.25
N ALA A 166 -1.92 15.08 11.95
CA ALA A 166 -1.52 15.34 13.33
C ALA A 166 -2.24 14.35 14.26
N VAL A 167 -1.50 13.46 14.91
CA VAL A 167 -2.00 12.41 15.82
C VAL A 167 -1.09 12.25 17.03
#